data_a366286a953652c74da7b6e59a9c6aea
#
_entry.id   a366286a953652c74da7b6e59a9c6aea
#
_cell.length_a   1.000
_cell.length_b   1.000
_cell.length_c   1.000
_cell.angle_alpha   90.00
_cell.angle_beta   90.00
_cell.angle_gamma   90.00
#
_symmetry.space_group_name_H-M   'P 1'
#
loop_
_entity.id
_entity.type
_entity.pdbx_description
1 polymer ?
#
loop_
_entity_poly.entity_id
_entity_poly.type
_entity_poly.pdbx_seq_one_letter_code
_entity_poly.pdbx_strand_id
1 'polypeptide(L)'
;MRVVIACCGLEHTRRGYESFARELFGALSGRVHVTLCKGSGNRQPNEVVVPCLRRDFLARLMNPERAFYWEQITFAIALIPYLMLNKVDILHYSEGNLSNALARFLRWLGLRTKLLHSNGGPHDPAHFRPEVFIHQICGECQQSALTFGIAAERMHLVPYGINPDQFRSSESREAARNQSSLPQDKFVVLSIAALNRGHKRLDYLIREVAALRDDSVFLCMAGQPTSETPQLRGLAAELLPGRHSFITVPRENIPTLLAAADLFVLASLSEGLPMVLLEACSAGVPVVCHNSSHFRWALGDAALYCDMAASGALASSFRMVAGQPEVLRRLGALGKARAEDCYSWELLIPRYLKMYESVLAASRE
;
A
#
# COMPACT_ATOMS: atom_id res chain seq x y z
N MET A 1 -18.55 -17.66 11.57
CA MET A 1 -17.12 -17.26 11.50
C MET A 1 -16.97 -15.86 12.09
N ARG A 2 -16.07 -15.70 13.08
CA ARG A 2 -15.75 -14.43 13.73
C ARG A 2 -14.31 -14.06 13.37
N VAL A 3 -14.14 -13.00 12.59
CA VAL A 3 -12.85 -12.51 12.12
C VAL A 3 -12.50 -11.23 12.87
N VAL A 4 -11.29 -11.14 13.36
CA VAL A 4 -10.70 -9.89 13.88
C VAL A 4 -9.65 -9.43 12.89
N ILE A 5 -9.76 -8.21 12.40
CA ILE A 5 -8.70 -7.51 11.69
C ILE A 5 -7.97 -6.66 12.72
N ALA A 6 -6.67 -6.90 12.90
CA ALA A 6 -5.86 -6.17 13.86
C ALA A 6 -4.84 -5.27 13.15
N CYS A 7 -4.80 -4.01 13.56
CA CYS A 7 -3.88 -3.02 13.02
C CYS A 7 -3.50 -2.01 14.10
N CYS A 8 -2.32 -2.17 14.71
CA CYS A 8 -1.88 -1.32 15.82
C CYS A 8 -1.67 0.14 15.39
N GLY A 9 -1.21 0.38 14.16
CA GLY A 9 -0.91 1.72 13.63
C GLY A 9 -2.12 2.53 13.15
N LEU A 10 -3.31 1.92 13.07
CA LEU A 10 -4.48 2.57 12.51
C LEU A 10 -4.90 3.81 13.32
N GLU A 11 -5.29 4.88 12.64
CA GLU A 11 -5.68 6.22 13.13
C GLU A 11 -4.50 7.13 13.57
N HIS A 12 -3.28 6.62 13.74
CA HIS A 12 -2.11 7.45 14.03
C HIS A 12 -0.93 7.24 13.08
N THR A 13 -1.03 6.27 12.19
CA THR A 13 -0.07 6.04 11.11
C THR A 13 -0.81 5.94 9.77
N ARG A 14 -0.21 6.41 8.69
CA ARG A 14 -0.80 6.39 7.36
C ARG A 14 0.14 5.67 6.40
N ARG A 15 -0.04 4.35 6.25
CA ARG A 15 0.71 3.50 5.31
C ARG A 15 -0.28 2.59 4.57
N GLY A 16 0.22 1.83 3.61
CA GLY A 16 -0.60 0.94 2.79
C GLY A 16 -1.42 -0.08 3.59
N TYR A 17 -0.83 -0.64 4.68
CA TYR A 17 -1.53 -1.63 5.48
C TYR A 17 -2.68 -1.04 6.31
N GLU A 18 -2.50 0.14 6.89
CA GLU A 18 -3.56 0.82 7.64
C GLU A 18 -4.77 1.11 6.73
N SER A 19 -4.52 1.54 5.50
CA SER A 19 -5.58 1.73 4.49
C SER A 19 -6.25 0.41 4.14
N PHE A 20 -5.47 -0.63 3.85
CA PHE A 20 -5.99 -1.96 3.55
C PHE A 20 -6.84 -2.53 4.70
N ALA A 21 -6.38 -2.45 5.95
CA ALA A 21 -7.12 -2.95 7.11
C ALA A 21 -8.49 -2.27 7.24
N ARG A 22 -8.55 -0.97 7.04
CA ARG A 22 -9.79 -0.18 7.06
C ARG A 22 -10.73 -0.58 5.91
N GLU A 23 -10.21 -0.68 4.71
CA GLU A 23 -10.98 -1.05 3.52
C GLU A 23 -11.49 -2.50 3.59
N LEU A 24 -10.63 -3.45 4.01
CA LEU A 24 -11.03 -4.84 4.21
C LEU A 24 -12.14 -4.97 5.26
N PHE A 25 -12.02 -4.24 6.38
CA PHE A 25 -13.07 -4.20 7.41
C PHE A 25 -14.39 -3.72 6.81
N GLY A 26 -14.38 -2.61 6.08
CA GLY A 26 -15.58 -2.09 5.40
C GLY A 26 -16.17 -3.10 4.41
N ALA A 27 -15.32 -3.72 3.60
CA ALA A 27 -15.73 -4.68 2.58
C ALA A 27 -16.33 -5.97 3.16
N LEU A 28 -15.87 -6.42 4.32
CA LEU A 28 -16.38 -7.61 5.02
C LEU A 28 -17.59 -7.33 5.91
N SER A 29 -17.84 -6.06 6.25
CA SER A 29 -18.96 -5.66 7.10
C SER A 29 -20.31 -6.06 6.48
N GLY A 30 -21.17 -6.67 7.30
CA GLY A 30 -22.45 -7.22 6.83
C GLY A 30 -22.37 -8.57 6.14
N ARG A 31 -21.19 -9.11 5.85
CA ARG A 31 -20.99 -10.42 5.20
C ARG A 31 -20.53 -11.49 6.19
N VAL A 32 -19.70 -11.11 7.14
CA VAL A 32 -19.25 -11.95 8.26
C VAL A 32 -19.23 -11.15 9.55
N HIS A 33 -19.15 -11.83 10.69
CA HIS A 33 -18.87 -11.15 11.96
C HIS A 33 -17.42 -10.68 11.97
N VAL A 34 -17.19 -9.45 11.55
CA VAL A 34 -15.85 -8.83 11.54
C VAL A 34 -15.76 -7.74 12.59
N THR A 35 -14.63 -7.70 13.30
CA THR A 35 -14.27 -6.63 14.25
C THR A 35 -12.93 -6.06 13.87
N LEU A 36 -12.81 -4.73 13.89
CA LEU A 36 -11.54 -4.03 13.68
C LEU A 36 -10.94 -3.64 15.01
N CYS A 37 -9.80 -4.23 15.36
CA CYS A 37 -9.01 -3.88 16.54
C CYS A 37 -7.89 -2.92 16.15
N LYS A 38 -7.90 -1.71 16.71
CA LYS A 38 -6.98 -0.62 16.36
C LYS A 38 -6.30 0.00 17.57
N GLY A 39 -5.12 0.59 17.38
CA GLY A 39 -4.31 1.14 18.48
C GLY A 39 -4.74 2.52 18.97
N SER A 40 -5.60 3.23 18.23
CA SER A 40 -6.04 4.59 18.60
C SER A 40 -7.34 5.00 17.91
N GLY A 41 -7.76 6.24 18.15
CA GLY A 41 -8.96 6.82 17.56
C GLY A 41 -10.24 6.53 18.34
N ASN A 42 -11.38 6.97 17.80
CA ASN A 42 -12.69 6.79 18.42
C ASN A 42 -13.27 5.40 18.12
N ARG A 43 -14.03 4.86 19.06
CA ARG A 43 -14.81 3.63 18.83
C ARG A 43 -15.95 3.91 17.85
N GLN A 44 -16.12 2.98 16.92
CA GLN A 44 -17.26 2.93 16.00
C GLN A 44 -17.92 1.55 16.12
N PRO A 45 -19.09 1.33 15.53
CA PRO A 45 -19.72 0.00 15.50
C PRO A 45 -18.75 -1.07 14.97
N ASN A 46 -18.63 -2.18 15.69
CA ASN A 46 -17.70 -3.28 15.39
C ASN A 46 -16.21 -2.87 15.39
N GLU A 47 -15.85 -1.77 16.04
CA GLU A 47 -14.47 -1.37 16.26
C GLU A 47 -14.10 -1.38 17.74
N VAL A 48 -12.88 -1.83 18.03
CA VAL A 48 -12.33 -1.89 19.39
C VAL A 48 -10.99 -1.15 19.40
N VAL A 49 -10.88 -0.18 20.30
CA VAL A 49 -9.59 0.46 20.58
C VAL A 49 -8.86 -0.38 21.62
N VAL A 50 -7.73 -0.94 21.20
CA VAL A 50 -6.85 -1.76 22.02
C VAL A 50 -5.71 -0.87 22.51
N PRO A 51 -5.52 -0.67 23.82
CA PRO A 51 -4.49 0.21 24.35
C PRO A 51 -3.09 -0.32 23.99
N CYS A 52 -2.22 0.56 23.53
CA CYS A 52 -0.82 0.24 23.25
C CYS A 52 0.08 1.46 23.49
N LEU A 53 1.38 1.20 23.66
CA LEU A 53 2.38 2.27 23.72
C LEU A 53 2.68 2.73 22.29
N ARG A 54 2.09 3.83 21.89
CA ARG A 54 2.16 4.33 20.51
C ARG A 54 3.59 4.72 20.12
N ARG A 55 3.99 4.35 18.90
CA ARG A 55 5.35 4.61 18.36
C ARG A 55 5.69 6.09 18.26
N ASP A 56 4.71 6.97 17.99
CA ASP A 56 4.93 8.41 17.92
C ASP A 56 5.34 9.02 19.28
N PHE A 57 4.84 8.47 20.37
CA PHE A 57 5.30 8.82 21.72
C PHE A 57 6.66 8.18 22.03
N LEU A 58 6.81 6.87 21.78
CA LEU A 58 8.03 6.13 22.07
C LEU A 58 9.24 6.59 21.24
N ALA A 59 9.04 7.07 20.01
CA ALA A 59 10.11 7.58 19.16
C ALA A 59 10.82 8.84 19.73
N ARG A 60 10.22 9.48 20.74
CA ARG A 60 10.85 10.57 21.48
C ARG A 60 11.86 10.06 22.53
N LEU A 61 11.75 8.79 22.91
CA LEU A 61 12.51 8.18 24.02
C LEU A 61 13.49 7.11 23.54
N MET A 62 13.27 6.55 22.34
CA MET A 62 14.06 5.47 21.78
C MET A 62 14.12 5.54 20.25
N ASN A 63 14.95 4.70 19.63
CA ASN A 63 15.01 4.66 18.16
C ASN A 63 13.67 4.17 17.56
N PRO A 64 13.34 4.58 16.30
CA PRO A 64 12.06 4.26 15.67
C PRO A 64 11.75 2.76 15.55
N GLU A 65 12.77 1.92 15.36
CA GLU A 65 12.58 0.45 15.25
C GLU A 65 12.15 -0.16 16.57
N ARG A 66 12.78 0.24 17.68
CA ARG A 66 12.38 -0.18 19.03
C ARG A 66 11.01 0.35 19.41
N ALA A 67 10.71 1.60 19.05
CA ALA A 67 9.40 2.19 19.27
C ALA A 67 8.31 1.39 18.53
N PHE A 68 8.56 1.02 17.29
CA PHE A 68 7.67 0.16 16.49
C PHE A 68 7.51 -1.24 17.09
N TYR A 69 8.59 -1.86 17.55
CA TYR A 69 8.54 -3.15 18.22
C TYR A 69 7.66 -3.12 19.48
N TRP A 70 7.88 -2.16 20.38
CA TRP A 70 7.13 -2.07 21.64
C TRP A 70 5.66 -1.73 21.43
N GLU A 71 5.32 -0.93 20.43
CA GLU A 71 3.93 -0.70 20.06
C GLU A 71 3.23 -2.00 19.71
N GLN A 72 3.82 -2.84 18.88
CA GLN A 72 3.26 -4.13 18.47
C GLN A 72 3.13 -5.10 19.66
N ILE A 73 4.14 -5.20 20.50
CA ILE A 73 4.12 -6.10 21.67
C ILE A 73 3.05 -5.69 22.67
N THR A 74 2.99 -4.41 23.01
CA THR A 74 1.98 -3.92 23.97
C THR A 74 0.57 -4.05 23.43
N PHE A 75 0.36 -3.80 22.14
CA PHE A 75 -0.89 -4.05 21.45
C PHE A 75 -1.28 -5.54 21.47
N ALA A 76 -0.33 -6.44 21.18
CA ALA A 76 -0.56 -7.88 21.23
C ALA A 76 -1.02 -8.35 22.62
N ILE A 77 -0.35 -7.90 23.68
CA ILE A 77 -0.69 -8.26 25.07
C ILE A 77 -2.10 -7.74 25.41
N ALA A 78 -2.40 -6.50 25.08
CA ALA A 78 -3.69 -5.90 25.37
C ALA A 78 -4.85 -6.48 24.54
N LEU A 79 -4.55 -7.14 23.39
CA LEU A 79 -5.53 -7.82 22.55
C LEU A 79 -5.97 -9.18 23.12
N ILE A 80 -5.14 -9.85 23.95
CA ILE A 80 -5.39 -11.19 24.48
C ILE A 80 -6.74 -11.31 25.22
N PRO A 81 -7.10 -10.42 26.18
CA PRO A 81 -8.40 -10.51 26.85
C PRO A 81 -9.57 -10.45 25.88
N TYR A 82 -9.47 -9.63 24.83
CA TYR A 82 -10.51 -9.55 23.81
C TYR A 82 -10.67 -10.89 23.06
N LEU A 83 -9.57 -11.53 22.66
CA LEU A 83 -9.57 -12.83 21.99
C LEU A 83 -10.15 -13.94 22.86
N MET A 84 -9.85 -13.92 24.17
CA MET A 84 -10.39 -14.88 25.14
C MET A 84 -11.90 -14.76 25.30
N LEU A 85 -12.41 -13.54 25.43
CA LEU A 85 -13.82 -13.28 25.73
C LEU A 85 -14.75 -13.46 24.54
N ASN A 86 -14.26 -13.23 23.31
CA ASN A 86 -15.10 -13.13 22.12
C ASN A 86 -15.07 -14.36 21.19
N LYS A 87 -14.37 -15.44 21.57
CA LYS A 87 -14.29 -16.70 20.79
C LYS A 87 -13.95 -16.41 19.31
N VAL A 88 -12.86 -15.69 19.08
CA VAL A 88 -12.41 -15.29 17.74
C VAL A 88 -11.89 -16.51 16.99
N ASP A 89 -12.39 -16.72 15.77
CA ASP A 89 -11.96 -17.84 14.91
C ASP A 89 -10.66 -17.51 14.19
N ILE A 90 -10.55 -16.31 13.60
CA ILE A 90 -9.38 -15.86 12.83
C ILE A 90 -8.95 -14.47 13.31
N LEU A 91 -7.65 -14.30 13.53
CA LEU A 91 -7.00 -13.01 13.72
C LEU A 91 -6.14 -12.72 12.47
N HIS A 92 -6.56 -11.73 11.67
CA HIS A 92 -5.89 -11.28 10.46
C HIS A 92 -5.14 -9.98 10.72
N TYR A 93 -3.83 -9.95 10.48
CA TYR A 93 -2.95 -8.82 10.81
C TYR A 93 -1.73 -8.80 9.88
N SER A 94 -0.94 -7.71 9.88
CA SER A 94 0.28 -7.60 9.05
C SER A 94 1.55 -7.29 9.87
N GLU A 95 1.42 -6.96 11.14
CA GLU A 95 2.57 -6.64 11.98
C GLU A 95 3.32 -7.90 12.42
N GLY A 96 4.55 -8.10 11.92
CA GLY A 96 5.31 -9.33 12.12
C GLY A 96 5.60 -9.68 13.58
N ASN A 97 5.83 -8.67 14.46
CA ASN A 97 6.08 -8.93 15.88
C ASN A 97 4.82 -9.40 16.63
N LEU A 98 3.61 -9.11 16.14
CA LEU A 98 2.38 -9.71 16.65
C LEU A 98 2.42 -11.24 16.53
N SER A 99 2.90 -11.78 15.41
CA SER A 99 3.04 -13.22 15.22
C SER A 99 3.83 -13.87 16.35
N ASN A 100 4.95 -13.25 16.70
CA ASN A 100 5.86 -13.78 17.72
C ASN A 100 5.25 -13.79 19.13
N ALA A 101 4.55 -12.72 19.49
CA ALA A 101 3.90 -12.62 20.78
C ALA A 101 2.66 -13.53 20.86
N LEU A 102 1.75 -13.42 19.89
CA LEU A 102 0.46 -14.08 19.93
C LEU A 102 0.58 -15.62 19.75
N ALA A 103 1.46 -16.13 18.90
CA ALA A 103 1.61 -17.56 18.70
C ALA A 103 1.98 -18.29 20.01
N ARG A 104 2.84 -17.70 20.85
CA ARG A 104 3.20 -18.24 22.17
C ARG A 104 2.02 -18.17 23.15
N PHE A 105 1.37 -17.01 23.27
CA PHE A 105 0.30 -16.80 24.23
C PHE A 105 -0.94 -17.61 23.90
N LEU A 106 -1.36 -17.66 22.61
CA LEU A 106 -2.54 -18.42 22.22
C LEU A 106 -2.37 -19.92 22.49
N ARG A 107 -1.18 -20.47 22.25
CA ARG A 107 -0.86 -21.86 22.56
C ARG A 107 -0.87 -22.12 24.07
N TRP A 108 -0.23 -21.25 24.87
CA TRP A 108 -0.18 -21.39 26.32
C TRP A 108 -1.56 -21.29 26.96
N LEU A 109 -2.45 -20.42 26.44
CA LEU A 109 -3.81 -20.25 26.92
C LEU A 109 -4.82 -21.26 26.34
N GLY A 110 -4.39 -22.16 25.45
CA GLY A 110 -5.27 -23.14 24.80
C GLY A 110 -6.32 -22.49 23.86
N LEU A 111 -6.10 -21.28 23.40
CA LEU A 111 -7.04 -20.57 22.52
C LEU A 111 -7.03 -21.16 21.11
N ARG A 112 -8.22 -21.28 20.50
CA ARG A 112 -8.42 -21.91 19.19
C ARG A 112 -8.30 -20.92 18.02
N THR A 113 -8.06 -19.64 18.30
CA THR A 113 -7.92 -18.59 17.26
C THR A 113 -6.78 -18.95 16.28
N LYS A 114 -7.10 -18.93 15.00
CA LYS A 114 -6.11 -19.10 13.92
C LYS A 114 -5.45 -17.75 13.62
N LEU A 115 -4.13 -17.77 13.48
CA LEU A 115 -3.35 -16.59 13.12
C LEU A 115 -3.16 -16.53 11.60
N LEU A 116 -3.54 -15.43 10.97
CA LEU A 116 -3.36 -15.17 9.55
C LEU A 116 -2.55 -13.88 9.36
N HIS A 117 -1.29 -14.04 8.97
CA HIS A 117 -0.37 -12.93 8.76
C HIS A 117 -0.43 -12.47 7.30
N SER A 118 -0.81 -11.23 7.06
CA SER A 118 -0.78 -10.60 5.74
C SER A 118 0.63 -10.11 5.43
N ASN A 119 1.29 -10.76 4.47
CA ASN A 119 2.62 -10.37 4.00
C ASN A 119 2.51 -9.21 3.00
N GLY A 120 2.55 -7.99 3.53
CA GLY A 120 2.37 -6.75 2.76
C GLY A 120 3.58 -6.31 1.93
N GLY A 121 4.64 -7.10 1.86
CA GLY A 121 5.86 -6.75 1.13
C GLY A 121 6.77 -7.96 0.90
N PRO A 122 7.91 -7.77 0.25
CA PRO A 122 8.90 -8.83 0.02
C PRO A 122 9.68 -9.13 1.32
N HIS A 123 9.01 -9.74 2.29
CA HIS A 123 9.66 -10.20 3.51
C HIS A 123 10.37 -11.52 3.30
N ASP A 124 11.51 -11.69 3.97
CA ASP A 124 12.26 -12.95 4.01
C ASP A 124 11.37 -14.06 4.62
N PRO A 125 11.10 -15.15 3.87
CA PRO A 125 10.30 -16.27 4.36
C PRO A 125 10.82 -16.90 5.64
N ALA A 126 12.11 -16.77 5.97
CA ALA A 126 12.69 -17.24 7.22
C ALA A 126 12.02 -16.65 8.48
N HIS A 127 11.35 -15.52 8.36
CA HIS A 127 10.63 -14.89 9.45
C HIS A 127 9.21 -15.43 9.67
N PHE A 128 8.70 -16.26 8.76
CA PHE A 128 7.37 -16.85 8.91
C PHE A 128 7.37 -17.99 9.91
N ARG A 129 6.43 -17.94 10.83
CA ARG A 129 6.29 -18.97 11.86
C ARG A 129 5.49 -20.17 11.36
N PRO A 130 5.87 -21.39 11.72
CA PRO A 130 5.17 -22.62 11.30
C PRO A 130 3.68 -22.64 11.72
N GLU A 131 3.34 -22.01 12.84
CA GLU A 131 1.98 -22.04 13.40
C GLU A 131 1.04 -20.98 12.78
N VAL A 132 1.55 -20.11 11.89
CA VAL A 132 0.83 -18.97 11.33
C VAL A 132 0.49 -19.22 9.86
N PHE A 133 -0.75 -19.01 9.48
CA PHE A 133 -1.15 -18.96 8.07
C PHE A 133 -0.68 -17.65 7.44
N ILE A 134 -0.34 -17.69 6.15
CA ILE A 134 0.23 -16.54 5.47
C ILE A 134 -0.69 -16.14 4.32
N HIS A 135 -1.14 -14.92 4.39
CA HIS A 135 -1.82 -14.23 3.32
C HIS A 135 -0.78 -13.51 2.46
N GLN A 136 -0.52 -14.01 1.26
CA GLN A 136 0.36 -13.41 0.25
C GLN A 136 -0.44 -12.50 -0.66
N ILE A 137 0.10 -11.34 -0.97
CA ILE A 137 -0.57 -10.31 -1.78
C ILE A 137 -0.05 -10.24 -3.22
N CYS A 138 1.05 -10.90 -3.52
CA CYS A 138 1.60 -11.02 -4.87
C CYS A 138 2.17 -12.42 -5.12
N GLY A 139 2.19 -12.82 -6.40
CA GLY A 139 2.61 -14.16 -6.81
C GLY A 139 4.09 -14.43 -6.54
N GLU A 140 4.95 -13.43 -6.67
CA GLU A 140 6.39 -13.58 -6.44
C GLU A 140 6.70 -13.84 -4.96
N CYS A 141 6.04 -13.13 -4.04
CA CYS A 141 6.17 -13.39 -2.61
C CYS A 141 5.72 -14.80 -2.25
N GLN A 142 4.64 -15.30 -2.88
CA GLN A 142 4.20 -16.68 -2.71
C GLN A 142 5.25 -17.66 -3.23
N GLN A 143 5.75 -17.45 -4.45
CA GLN A 143 6.76 -18.33 -5.05
C GLN A 143 8.06 -18.37 -4.23
N SER A 144 8.52 -17.24 -3.74
CA SER A 144 9.68 -17.15 -2.85
C SER A 144 9.48 -17.96 -1.57
N ALA A 145 8.31 -17.87 -0.94
CA ALA A 145 8.00 -18.63 0.26
C ALA A 145 7.90 -20.15 -0.01
N LEU A 146 7.32 -20.56 -1.15
CA LEU A 146 7.28 -21.96 -1.58
C LEU A 146 8.70 -22.52 -1.80
N THR A 147 9.54 -21.76 -2.50
CA THR A 147 10.94 -22.14 -2.76
C THR A 147 11.74 -22.26 -1.46
N PHE A 148 11.43 -21.44 -0.46
CA PHE A 148 12.03 -21.54 0.88
C PHE A 148 11.57 -22.79 1.66
N GLY A 149 10.45 -23.42 1.26
CA GLY A 149 9.93 -24.64 1.91
C GLY A 149 8.74 -24.39 2.83
N ILE A 150 8.08 -23.21 2.74
CA ILE A 150 6.81 -23.01 3.44
C ILE A 150 5.73 -23.85 2.76
N ALA A 151 4.98 -24.61 3.55
CA ALA A 151 3.93 -25.50 3.06
C ALA A 151 2.81 -24.72 2.32
N ALA A 152 2.41 -25.22 1.15
CA ALA A 152 1.43 -24.56 0.28
C ALA A 152 0.06 -24.38 0.97
N GLU A 153 -0.33 -25.35 1.82
CA GLU A 153 -1.59 -25.36 2.55
C GLU A 153 -1.70 -24.22 3.57
N ARG A 154 -0.57 -23.64 3.94
CA ARG A 154 -0.49 -22.51 4.88
C ARG A 154 -0.48 -21.15 4.18
N MET A 155 -0.42 -21.13 2.85
CA MET A 155 -0.31 -19.90 2.06
C MET A 155 -1.53 -19.68 1.21
N HIS A 156 -2.00 -18.44 1.20
CA HIS A 156 -3.15 -18.02 0.42
C HIS A 156 -2.80 -16.76 -0.37
N LEU A 157 -2.90 -16.82 -1.68
CA LEU A 157 -2.66 -15.68 -2.56
C LEU A 157 -3.98 -14.96 -2.86
N VAL A 158 -4.16 -13.81 -2.22
CA VAL A 158 -5.26 -12.88 -2.49
C VAL A 158 -4.69 -11.47 -2.49
N PRO A 159 -4.75 -10.70 -3.57
CA PRO A 159 -4.25 -9.33 -3.55
C PRO A 159 -5.08 -8.43 -2.62
N TYR A 160 -4.52 -7.30 -2.22
CA TYR A 160 -5.31 -6.26 -1.58
C TYR A 160 -6.34 -5.70 -2.56
N GLY A 161 -7.54 -5.46 -2.05
CA GLY A 161 -8.60 -4.85 -2.82
C GLY A 161 -8.51 -3.33 -2.83
N ILE A 162 -9.17 -2.74 -3.80
CA ILE A 162 -9.39 -1.31 -3.92
C ILE A 162 -10.85 -1.05 -4.23
N ASN A 163 -11.37 0.10 -3.84
CA ASN A 163 -12.62 0.61 -4.37
C ASN A 163 -12.31 1.60 -5.51
N PRO A 164 -12.44 1.20 -6.80
CA PRO A 164 -12.04 2.04 -7.92
C PRO A 164 -12.80 3.37 -7.97
N ASP A 165 -14.06 3.39 -7.54
CA ASP A 165 -14.90 4.59 -7.59
C ASP A 165 -14.40 5.70 -6.64
N GLN A 166 -13.72 5.33 -5.56
CA GLN A 166 -13.13 6.32 -4.63
C GLN A 166 -12.02 7.17 -5.26
N PHE A 167 -11.41 6.71 -6.37
CA PHE A 167 -10.31 7.41 -7.03
C PHE A 167 -10.73 8.12 -8.31
N ARG A 168 -12.01 8.07 -8.67
CA ARG A 168 -12.56 8.79 -9.79
C ARG A 168 -13.08 10.14 -9.32
N SER A 169 -12.47 11.20 -9.82
CA SER A 169 -13.01 12.55 -9.62
C SER A 169 -14.06 12.86 -10.68
N SER A 170 -15.13 13.52 -10.27
CA SER A 170 -16.09 14.13 -11.19
C SER A 170 -15.64 15.50 -11.68
N GLU A 171 -14.55 16.04 -11.17
CA GLU A 171 -14.02 17.35 -11.53
C GLU A 171 -13.32 17.31 -12.90
N SER A 172 -13.37 18.41 -13.62
CA SER A 172 -12.54 18.59 -14.80
C SER A 172 -11.06 18.67 -14.41
N ARG A 173 -10.14 18.33 -15.32
CA ARG A 173 -8.70 18.49 -15.10
C ARG A 173 -8.33 19.92 -14.72
N GLU A 174 -8.95 20.91 -15.33
CA GLU A 174 -8.72 22.32 -15.04
C GLU A 174 -9.10 22.65 -13.60
N ALA A 175 -10.29 22.23 -13.13
CA ALA A 175 -10.73 22.44 -11.76
C ALA A 175 -9.80 21.73 -10.76
N ALA A 176 -9.43 20.48 -11.05
CA ALA A 176 -8.51 19.70 -10.23
C ALA A 176 -7.12 20.34 -10.10
N ARG A 177 -6.59 20.92 -11.19
CA ARG A 177 -5.33 21.67 -11.19
C ARG A 177 -5.42 22.96 -10.38
N ASN A 178 -6.51 23.71 -10.53
CA ASN A 178 -6.74 24.91 -9.72
C ASN A 178 -6.77 24.59 -8.24
N GLN A 179 -7.52 23.56 -7.85
CA GLN A 179 -7.61 23.12 -6.45
C GLN A 179 -6.28 22.62 -5.89
N SER A 180 -5.47 21.96 -6.73
CA SER A 180 -4.14 21.44 -6.35
C SER A 180 -3.01 22.45 -6.53
N SER A 181 -3.29 23.67 -6.97
CA SER A 181 -2.30 24.72 -7.29
C SER A 181 -1.25 24.24 -8.31
N LEU A 182 -1.69 23.50 -9.33
CA LEU A 182 -0.85 22.98 -10.41
C LEU A 182 -1.02 23.81 -11.70
N PRO A 183 0.02 23.92 -12.54
CA PRO A 183 -0.04 24.73 -13.76
C PRO A 183 -1.00 24.14 -14.79
N GLN A 184 -1.74 25.01 -15.48
CA GLN A 184 -2.74 24.61 -16.48
C GLN A 184 -2.10 24.23 -17.83
N ASP A 185 -1.00 24.88 -18.16
CA ASP A 185 -0.30 24.82 -19.46
C ASP A 185 0.85 23.80 -19.51
N LYS A 186 1.09 23.04 -18.42
CA LYS A 186 2.19 22.09 -18.33
C LYS A 186 1.70 20.64 -18.38
N PHE A 187 2.58 19.76 -18.84
CA PHE A 187 2.40 18.31 -18.67
C PHE A 187 2.78 17.91 -17.24
N VAL A 188 1.79 17.53 -16.45
CA VAL A 188 1.96 17.23 -15.03
C VAL A 188 2.32 15.76 -14.81
N VAL A 189 3.56 15.52 -14.40
CA VAL A 189 4.03 14.22 -13.89
C VAL A 189 3.78 14.18 -12.39
N LEU A 190 3.01 13.22 -11.93
CA LEU A 190 2.66 13.03 -10.52
C LEU A 190 3.35 11.80 -9.94
N SER A 191 3.88 11.92 -8.74
CA SER A 191 4.30 10.79 -7.90
C SER A 191 3.73 10.95 -6.50
N ILE A 192 3.03 9.91 -6.02
CA ILE A 192 2.48 9.88 -4.65
C ILE A 192 3.23 8.83 -3.86
N ALA A 193 4.05 9.26 -2.89
CA ALA A 193 4.88 8.37 -2.08
C ALA A 193 5.40 9.08 -0.83
N ALA A 194 5.94 8.35 0.14
CA ALA A 194 6.75 8.96 1.19
C ALA A 194 7.92 9.72 0.56
N LEU A 195 8.16 10.97 0.99
CA LEU A 195 9.13 11.86 0.36
C LEU A 195 10.56 11.49 0.78
N ASN A 196 11.06 10.37 0.24
CA ASN A 196 12.39 9.82 0.52
C ASN A 196 13.19 9.44 -0.74
N ARG A 197 14.50 9.27 -0.56
CA ARG A 197 15.48 8.89 -1.58
C ARG A 197 15.68 7.36 -1.64
N GLY A 198 15.67 6.72 -0.49
CA GLY A 198 16.00 5.30 -0.38
C GLY A 198 15.03 4.40 -1.14
N HIS A 199 13.85 4.16 -0.57
CA HIS A 199 12.86 3.22 -1.15
C HIS A 199 12.09 3.83 -2.34
N LYS A 200 11.62 5.08 -2.22
CA LYS A 200 10.77 5.72 -3.25
C LYS A 200 11.56 6.43 -4.34
N ARG A 201 12.86 6.62 -4.16
CA ARG A 201 13.82 7.12 -5.16
C ARG A 201 13.36 8.41 -5.86
N LEU A 202 12.79 9.34 -5.09
CA LEU A 202 12.34 10.61 -5.65
C LEU A 202 13.49 11.48 -6.18
N ASP A 203 14.72 11.29 -5.69
CA ASP A 203 15.92 11.91 -6.25
C ASP A 203 16.22 11.41 -7.67
N TYR A 204 16.02 10.11 -7.96
CA TYR A 204 16.09 9.58 -9.31
C TYR A 204 15.02 10.23 -10.19
N LEU A 205 13.76 10.29 -9.75
CA LEU A 205 12.66 10.89 -10.50
C LEU A 205 12.94 12.36 -10.85
N ILE A 206 13.46 13.16 -9.89
CA ILE A 206 13.85 14.56 -10.11
C ILE A 206 14.90 14.67 -11.22
N ARG A 207 15.95 13.82 -11.17
CA ARG A 207 17.03 13.82 -12.15
C ARG A 207 16.55 13.42 -13.55
N GLU A 208 15.70 12.42 -13.62
CA GLU A 208 15.13 11.93 -14.90
C GLU A 208 14.23 12.97 -15.57
N VAL A 209 13.39 13.66 -14.78
CA VAL A 209 12.58 14.76 -15.32
C VAL A 209 13.44 15.95 -15.74
N ALA A 210 14.49 16.27 -14.99
CA ALA A 210 15.45 17.31 -15.37
C ALA A 210 16.20 16.96 -16.67
N ALA A 211 16.53 15.68 -16.87
CA ALA A 211 17.21 15.18 -18.09
C ALA A 211 16.35 15.29 -19.36
N LEU A 212 15.05 15.52 -19.25
CA LEU A 212 14.18 15.80 -20.40
C LEU A 212 14.56 17.13 -21.08
N ARG A 213 15.04 18.12 -20.31
CA ARG A 213 15.31 19.49 -20.78
C ARG A 213 14.10 20.12 -21.47
N ASP A 214 12.93 19.84 -20.95
CA ASP A 214 11.63 20.27 -21.47
C ASP A 214 10.89 21.07 -20.42
N ASP A 215 10.77 22.37 -20.65
CA ASP A 215 10.14 23.29 -19.72
C ASP A 215 8.61 23.18 -19.70
N SER A 216 8.02 22.42 -20.62
CA SER A 216 6.59 22.10 -20.60
C SER A 216 6.23 21.04 -19.56
N VAL A 217 7.21 20.34 -18.98
CA VAL A 217 6.99 19.28 -17.99
C VAL A 217 7.11 19.83 -16.56
N PHE A 218 6.10 19.55 -15.74
CA PHE A 218 6.05 19.91 -14.32
C PHE A 218 5.97 18.65 -13.45
N LEU A 219 6.82 18.57 -12.42
CA LEU A 219 6.88 17.44 -11.47
C LEU A 219 6.16 17.77 -10.16
N CYS A 220 5.07 17.05 -9.88
CA CYS A 220 4.38 17.10 -8.60
C CYS A 220 4.71 15.87 -7.76
N MET A 221 5.30 16.06 -6.60
CA MET A 221 5.62 15.01 -5.62
C MET A 221 4.73 15.18 -4.39
N ALA A 222 3.83 14.23 -4.17
CA ALA A 222 2.89 14.26 -3.08
C ALA A 222 3.17 13.16 -2.05
N GLY A 223 3.08 13.49 -0.75
CA GLY A 223 3.24 12.50 0.29
C GLY A 223 3.68 13.06 1.64
N GLN A 224 3.88 12.14 2.58
CA GLN A 224 4.34 12.51 3.91
C GLN A 224 5.84 12.87 3.88
N PRO A 225 6.21 14.01 4.48
CA PRO A 225 7.62 14.37 4.64
C PRO A 225 8.38 13.35 5.49
N THR A 226 9.66 13.18 5.15
CA THR A 226 10.64 12.38 5.91
C THR A 226 11.85 13.23 6.27
N SER A 227 12.81 12.68 7.00
CA SER A 227 14.11 13.35 7.27
C SER A 227 14.90 13.67 6.00
N GLU A 228 14.62 13.00 4.88
CA GLU A 228 15.29 13.21 3.59
C GLU A 228 14.61 14.28 2.71
N THR A 229 13.40 14.73 3.07
CA THR A 229 12.63 15.70 2.28
C THR A 229 13.35 17.04 2.05
N PRO A 230 14.07 17.63 3.01
CA PRO A 230 14.81 18.87 2.76
C PRO A 230 15.84 18.72 1.63
N GLN A 231 16.55 17.59 1.56
CA GLN A 231 17.53 17.30 0.52
C GLN A 231 16.85 17.15 -0.87
N LEU A 232 15.68 16.50 -0.92
CA LEU A 232 14.89 16.40 -2.15
C LEU A 232 14.41 17.76 -2.65
N ARG A 233 13.96 18.63 -1.74
CA ARG A 233 13.56 20.00 -2.08
C ARG A 233 14.73 20.81 -2.65
N GLY A 234 15.91 20.71 -2.05
CA GLY A 234 17.14 21.36 -2.55
C GLY A 234 17.50 20.88 -3.96
N LEU A 235 17.49 19.56 -4.16
CA LEU A 235 17.77 18.96 -5.47
C LEU A 235 16.78 19.40 -6.54
N ALA A 236 15.47 19.43 -6.21
CA ALA A 236 14.45 19.86 -7.15
C ALA A 236 14.52 21.36 -7.46
N ALA A 237 14.83 22.20 -6.48
CA ALA A 237 15.04 23.64 -6.69
C ALA A 237 16.24 23.92 -7.62
N GLU A 238 17.29 23.14 -7.53
CA GLU A 238 18.48 23.22 -8.38
C GLU A 238 18.17 22.75 -9.82
N LEU A 239 17.56 21.59 -9.98
CA LEU A 239 17.44 20.92 -11.28
C LEU A 239 16.15 21.26 -12.03
N LEU A 240 15.09 21.67 -11.34
CA LEU A 240 13.76 21.95 -11.88
C LEU A 240 13.24 23.32 -11.38
N PRO A 241 13.98 24.42 -11.57
CA PRO A 241 13.56 25.72 -11.06
C PRO A 241 12.19 26.11 -11.64
N GLY A 242 11.21 26.39 -10.77
CA GLY A 242 9.84 26.77 -11.15
C GLY A 242 9.00 25.64 -11.78
N ARG A 243 9.51 24.41 -11.88
CA ARG A 243 8.84 23.28 -12.51
C ARG A 243 8.60 22.09 -11.59
N HIS A 244 8.50 22.33 -10.29
CA HIS A 244 8.21 21.27 -9.31
C HIS A 244 7.35 21.76 -8.17
N SER A 245 6.68 20.83 -7.50
CA SER A 245 6.00 21.05 -6.23
C SER A 245 6.12 19.84 -5.30
N PHE A 246 6.12 20.12 -4.01
CA PHE A 246 6.04 19.12 -2.94
C PHE A 246 4.79 19.42 -2.13
N ILE A 247 3.83 18.52 -2.14
CA ILE A 247 2.55 18.70 -1.46
C ILE A 247 2.27 17.55 -0.50
N THR A 248 1.49 17.85 0.51
CA THR A 248 0.89 16.83 1.40
C THR A 248 -0.59 17.07 1.41
N VAL A 249 -1.35 16.09 0.96
CA VAL A 249 -2.81 16.15 0.91
C VAL A 249 -3.44 15.06 1.77
N PRO A 250 -4.60 15.30 2.37
CA PRO A 250 -5.42 14.27 2.96
C PRO A 250 -5.80 13.19 1.93
N ARG A 251 -6.09 11.96 2.40
CA ARG A 251 -6.41 10.84 1.49
C ARG A 251 -7.64 11.13 0.61
N GLU A 252 -8.62 11.84 1.15
CA GLU A 252 -9.83 12.28 0.46
C GLU A 252 -9.57 13.19 -0.74
N ASN A 253 -8.42 13.86 -0.80
CA ASN A 253 -8.03 14.74 -1.91
C ASN A 253 -7.15 14.03 -2.96
N ILE A 254 -6.78 12.77 -2.75
CA ILE A 254 -6.00 11.99 -3.73
C ILE A 254 -6.74 11.87 -5.07
N PRO A 255 -8.05 11.64 -5.14
CA PRO A 255 -8.78 11.59 -6.42
C PRO A 255 -8.66 12.89 -7.24
N THR A 256 -8.77 14.05 -6.59
CA THR A 256 -8.57 15.34 -7.24
C THR A 256 -7.15 15.51 -7.76
N LEU A 257 -6.15 15.10 -6.95
CA LEU A 257 -4.76 15.19 -7.37
C LEU A 257 -4.45 14.25 -8.55
N LEU A 258 -5.03 13.06 -8.58
CA LEU A 258 -4.91 12.14 -9.72
C LEU A 258 -5.59 12.71 -10.97
N ALA A 259 -6.77 13.33 -10.85
CA ALA A 259 -7.44 13.98 -11.98
C ALA A 259 -6.65 15.16 -12.58
N ALA A 260 -5.78 15.80 -11.79
CA ALA A 260 -4.90 16.88 -12.23
C ALA A 260 -3.69 16.40 -13.04
N ALA A 261 -3.34 15.11 -12.98
CA ALA A 261 -2.13 14.54 -13.58
C ALA A 261 -2.33 14.11 -15.04
N ASP A 262 -1.25 14.19 -15.82
CA ASP A 262 -1.17 13.61 -17.17
C ASP A 262 -0.49 12.24 -17.15
N LEU A 263 0.42 12.03 -16.19
CA LEU A 263 1.18 10.80 -16.04
C LEU A 263 1.50 10.55 -14.57
N PHE A 264 1.36 9.33 -14.13
CA PHE A 264 1.78 8.90 -12.79
C PHE A 264 3.08 8.08 -12.88
N VAL A 265 4.05 8.39 -12.02
CA VAL A 265 5.33 7.68 -11.97
C VAL A 265 5.60 7.18 -10.54
N LEU A 266 5.91 5.88 -10.42
CA LEU A 266 6.46 5.30 -9.19
C LEU A 266 7.88 4.81 -9.45
N ALA A 267 8.87 5.48 -8.84
CA ALA A 267 10.29 5.22 -9.09
C ALA A 267 10.90 4.11 -8.19
N SER A 268 10.11 3.49 -7.31
CA SER A 268 10.54 2.34 -6.51
C SER A 268 10.98 1.18 -7.40
N LEU A 269 12.06 0.49 -7.03
CA LEU A 269 12.52 -0.72 -7.74
C LEU A 269 11.76 -1.97 -7.32
N SER A 270 11.23 -1.99 -6.09
CA SER A 270 10.49 -3.12 -5.55
C SER A 270 9.37 -2.64 -4.63
N GLU A 271 8.22 -3.27 -4.75
CA GLU A 271 7.04 -3.10 -3.89
C GLU A 271 6.40 -4.47 -3.67
N GLY A 272 5.58 -4.61 -2.62
CA GLY A 272 4.73 -5.79 -2.49
C GLY A 272 3.58 -5.74 -3.51
N LEU A 273 2.50 -5.05 -3.15
CA LEU A 273 1.46 -4.64 -4.09
C LEU A 273 1.41 -3.11 -4.07
N PRO A 274 1.72 -2.44 -5.19
CA PRO A 274 1.83 -0.98 -5.22
C PRO A 274 0.45 -0.33 -5.29
N MET A 275 -0.24 -0.21 -4.15
CA MET A 275 -1.61 0.32 -4.07
C MET A 275 -1.77 1.66 -4.78
N VAL A 276 -0.78 2.55 -4.66
CA VAL A 276 -0.82 3.85 -5.29
C VAL A 276 -0.85 3.80 -6.83
N LEU A 277 -0.27 2.76 -7.44
CA LEU A 277 -0.41 2.53 -8.89
C LEU A 277 -1.82 2.05 -9.23
N LEU A 278 -2.44 1.21 -8.39
CA LEU A 278 -3.83 0.80 -8.59
C LEU A 278 -4.80 1.98 -8.38
N GLU A 279 -4.49 2.89 -7.47
CA GLU A 279 -5.23 4.14 -7.26
C GLU A 279 -5.16 5.03 -8.52
N ALA A 280 -3.96 5.21 -9.09
CA ALA A 280 -3.76 5.95 -10.34
C ALA A 280 -4.46 5.27 -11.54
N CYS A 281 -4.36 3.95 -11.64
CA CYS A 281 -5.08 3.14 -12.63
C CYS A 281 -6.60 3.33 -12.51
N SER A 282 -7.16 3.28 -11.31
CA SER A 282 -8.60 3.48 -11.07
C SER A 282 -9.09 4.85 -11.53
N ALA A 283 -8.24 5.88 -11.37
CA ALA A 283 -8.50 7.23 -11.88
C ALA A 283 -8.34 7.35 -13.42
N GLY A 284 -7.85 6.30 -14.09
CA GLY A 284 -7.56 6.32 -15.53
C GLY A 284 -6.30 7.09 -15.91
N VAL A 285 -5.43 7.38 -14.93
CA VAL A 285 -4.14 8.03 -15.17
C VAL A 285 -3.16 6.99 -15.70
N PRO A 286 -2.49 7.24 -16.85
CA PRO A 286 -1.45 6.35 -17.35
C PRO A 286 -0.30 6.27 -16.36
N VAL A 287 0.27 5.06 -16.16
CA VAL A 287 1.29 4.82 -15.15
C VAL A 287 2.61 4.36 -15.77
N VAL A 288 3.72 4.80 -15.18
CA VAL A 288 5.08 4.34 -15.48
C VAL A 288 5.70 3.79 -14.20
N CYS A 289 6.30 2.61 -14.27
CA CYS A 289 6.96 1.98 -13.13
C CYS A 289 8.18 1.17 -13.55
N HIS A 290 8.93 0.67 -12.57
CA HIS A 290 10.08 -0.18 -12.82
C HIS A 290 9.67 -1.49 -13.48
N ASN A 291 10.52 -1.97 -14.41
CA ASN A 291 10.34 -3.25 -15.09
C ASN A 291 10.76 -4.42 -14.19
N SER A 292 9.89 -4.83 -13.27
CA SER A 292 10.09 -6.02 -12.45
C SER A 292 8.88 -6.96 -12.50
N SER A 293 9.08 -8.20 -12.09
CA SER A 293 8.05 -9.23 -12.01
C SER A 293 6.86 -8.82 -11.13
N HIS A 294 7.11 -8.13 -10.00
CA HIS A 294 6.06 -7.63 -9.12
C HIS A 294 5.13 -6.64 -9.81
N PHE A 295 5.71 -5.62 -10.49
CA PHE A 295 4.90 -4.62 -11.18
C PHE A 295 4.19 -5.21 -12.39
N ARG A 296 4.85 -6.11 -13.14
CA ARG A 296 4.20 -6.81 -14.24
C ARG A 296 3.06 -7.71 -13.78
N TRP A 297 3.23 -8.41 -12.68
CA TRP A 297 2.15 -9.21 -12.10
C TRP A 297 0.95 -8.33 -11.69
N ALA A 298 1.22 -7.18 -11.07
CA ALA A 298 0.17 -6.26 -10.63
C ALA A 298 -0.56 -5.61 -11.80
N LEU A 299 0.15 -5.10 -12.79
CA LEU A 299 -0.41 -4.21 -13.81
C LEU A 299 -0.58 -4.84 -15.19
N GLY A 300 0.08 -5.98 -15.49
CA GLY A 300 0.01 -6.60 -16.83
C GLY A 300 0.43 -5.61 -17.92
N ASP A 301 -0.41 -5.39 -18.92
CA ASP A 301 -0.17 -4.47 -20.04
C ASP A 301 -0.66 -3.03 -19.76
N ALA A 302 -1.08 -2.75 -18.53
CA ALA A 302 -1.68 -1.47 -18.14
C ALA A 302 -0.66 -0.40 -17.73
N ALA A 303 0.64 -0.66 -17.90
CA ALA A 303 1.70 0.28 -17.51
C ALA A 303 2.79 0.36 -18.58
N LEU A 304 3.48 1.48 -18.62
CA LEU A 304 4.76 1.61 -19.29
C LEU A 304 5.87 1.18 -18.33
N TYR A 305 6.69 0.24 -18.75
CA TYR A 305 7.77 -0.31 -17.93
C TYR A 305 9.12 0.18 -18.45
N CYS A 306 9.97 0.66 -17.53
CA CYS A 306 11.36 0.98 -17.86
C CYS A 306 12.31 0.49 -16.77
N ASP A 307 13.58 0.30 -17.08
CA ASP A 307 14.58 -0.06 -16.09
C ASP A 307 14.97 1.18 -15.27
N MET A 308 14.24 1.46 -14.21
CA MET A 308 14.51 2.61 -13.33
C MET A 308 15.79 2.45 -12.48
N ALA A 309 16.53 1.32 -12.57
CA ALA A 309 17.86 1.23 -12.00
C ALA A 309 18.89 1.98 -12.88
N ALA A 310 18.62 2.10 -14.17
CA ALA A 310 19.47 2.78 -15.13
C ALA A 310 19.14 4.27 -15.23
N SER A 311 20.17 5.13 -15.21
CA SER A 311 20.01 6.56 -15.46
C SER A 311 19.61 6.82 -16.91
N GLY A 312 18.69 7.75 -17.12
CA GLY A 312 18.16 8.12 -18.45
C GLY A 312 17.06 7.20 -18.97
N ALA A 313 16.77 6.08 -18.29
CA ALA A 313 15.77 5.12 -18.77
C ALA A 313 14.35 5.68 -18.69
N LEU A 314 13.99 6.35 -17.60
CA LEU A 314 12.69 7.00 -17.47
C LEU A 314 12.56 8.17 -18.46
N ALA A 315 13.60 9.00 -18.59
CA ALA A 315 13.60 10.11 -19.53
C ALA A 315 13.43 9.63 -20.99
N SER A 316 14.06 8.51 -21.36
CA SER A 316 13.90 7.89 -22.68
C SER A 316 12.48 7.37 -22.89
N SER A 317 11.93 6.66 -21.90
CA SER A 317 10.56 6.16 -21.95
C SER A 317 9.53 7.29 -22.02
N PHE A 318 9.77 8.38 -21.31
CA PHE A 318 8.92 9.56 -21.36
C PHE A 318 8.89 10.18 -22.75
N ARG A 319 10.06 10.40 -23.39
CA ARG A 319 10.14 10.93 -24.77
C ARG A 319 9.37 10.09 -25.79
N MET A 320 9.30 8.78 -25.60
CA MET A 320 8.53 7.90 -26.49
C MET A 320 7.02 8.12 -26.38
N VAL A 321 6.50 8.56 -25.24
CA VAL A 321 5.05 8.68 -25.03
C VAL A 321 4.54 10.12 -24.92
N ALA A 322 5.39 11.09 -24.61
CA ALA A 322 5.00 12.50 -24.43
C ALA A 322 4.33 13.11 -25.65
N GLY A 323 4.74 12.69 -26.85
CA GLY A 323 4.13 13.11 -28.12
C GLY A 323 2.98 12.22 -28.64
N GLN A 324 2.52 11.23 -27.81
CA GLN A 324 1.57 10.21 -28.24
C GLN A 324 0.35 10.14 -27.34
N PRO A 325 -0.59 11.10 -27.41
CA PRO A 325 -1.75 11.14 -26.53
C PRO A 325 -2.64 9.90 -26.63
N GLU A 326 -2.64 9.22 -27.77
CA GLU A 326 -3.37 7.95 -27.96
C GLU A 326 -2.80 6.83 -27.08
N VAL A 327 -1.47 6.75 -26.99
CA VAL A 327 -0.80 5.75 -26.15
C VAL A 327 -1.13 6.00 -24.69
N LEU A 328 -1.07 7.24 -24.24
CA LEU A 328 -1.42 7.61 -22.87
C LEU A 328 -2.90 7.29 -22.56
N ARG A 329 -3.83 7.65 -23.44
CA ARG A 329 -5.24 7.30 -23.29
C ARG A 329 -5.48 5.79 -23.22
N ARG A 330 -4.81 5.02 -24.08
CA ARG A 330 -4.89 3.56 -24.09
C ARG A 330 -4.36 2.97 -22.78
N LEU A 331 -3.22 3.42 -22.28
CA LEU A 331 -2.67 2.98 -20.99
C LEU A 331 -3.59 3.31 -19.83
N GLY A 332 -4.17 4.50 -19.79
CA GLY A 332 -5.14 4.89 -18.77
C GLY A 332 -6.40 4.00 -18.80
N ALA A 333 -6.93 3.69 -19.99
CA ALA A 333 -8.08 2.79 -20.15
C ALA A 333 -7.75 1.35 -19.69
N LEU A 334 -6.59 0.82 -20.07
CA LEU A 334 -6.12 -0.50 -19.63
C LEU A 334 -5.91 -0.53 -18.11
N GLY A 335 -5.36 0.55 -17.52
CA GLY A 335 -5.19 0.68 -16.09
C GLY A 335 -6.52 0.62 -15.35
N LYS A 336 -7.51 1.37 -15.83
CA LYS A 336 -8.85 1.38 -15.26
C LYS A 336 -9.50 0.00 -15.29
N ALA A 337 -9.49 -0.66 -16.44
CA ALA A 337 -9.99 -2.04 -16.57
C ALA A 337 -9.24 -3.00 -15.63
N ARG A 338 -7.91 -2.90 -15.54
CA ARG A 338 -7.10 -3.75 -14.65
C ARG A 338 -7.47 -3.59 -13.19
N ALA A 339 -7.68 -2.35 -12.72
CA ALA A 339 -8.08 -2.08 -11.33
C ALA A 339 -9.49 -2.65 -11.04
N GLU A 340 -10.44 -2.48 -11.97
CA GLU A 340 -11.81 -2.99 -11.85
C GLU A 340 -11.85 -4.52 -11.87
N ASP A 341 -11.24 -5.14 -12.90
CA ASP A 341 -11.38 -6.57 -13.20
C ASP A 341 -10.53 -7.48 -12.32
N CYS A 342 -9.51 -6.93 -11.64
CA CYS A 342 -8.58 -7.75 -10.86
C CYS A 342 -8.50 -7.37 -9.39
N TYR A 343 -8.83 -6.13 -9.01
CA TYR A 343 -8.56 -5.62 -7.68
C TYR A 343 -9.77 -5.00 -6.98
N SER A 344 -10.94 -4.91 -7.62
CA SER A 344 -12.13 -4.39 -6.93
C SER A 344 -12.50 -5.27 -5.73
N TRP A 345 -12.94 -4.65 -4.64
CA TRP A 345 -13.41 -5.40 -3.47
C TRP A 345 -14.57 -6.35 -3.82
N GLU A 346 -15.42 -5.97 -4.75
CA GLU A 346 -16.53 -6.80 -5.20
C GLU A 346 -16.06 -8.18 -5.69
N LEU A 347 -14.99 -8.22 -6.48
CA LEU A 347 -14.38 -9.45 -6.99
C LEU A 347 -13.54 -10.18 -5.94
N LEU A 348 -12.91 -9.45 -5.03
CA LEU A 348 -11.96 -10.07 -4.10
C LEU A 348 -12.61 -10.61 -2.83
N ILE A 349 -13.75 -10.07 -2.38
CA ILE A 349 -14.41 -10.54 -1.17
C ILE A 349 -14.71 -12.05 -1.20
N PRO A 350 -15.27 -12.65 -2.26
CA PRO A 350 -15.44 -14.10 -2.31
C PRO A 350 -14.13 -14.88 -2.11
N ARG A 351 -13.00 -14.35 -2.61
CA ARG A 351 -11.67 -14.94 -2.43
C ARG A 351 -11.17 -14.82 -0.99
N TYR A 352 -11.43 -13.69 -0.32
CA TYR A 352 -11.14 -13.52 1.10
C TYR A 352 -11.96 -14.47 1.97
N LEU A 353 -13.26 -14.63 1.69
CA LEU A 353 -14.12 -15.56 2.40
C LEU A 353 -13.63 -17.00 2.24
N LYS A 354 -13.31 -17.41 1.02
CA LYS A 354 -12.74 -18.74 0.73
C LYS A 354 -11.40 -18.96 1.43
N MET A 355 -10.54 -17.94 1.50
CA MET A 355 -9.30 -17.98 2.26
C MET A 355 -9.57 -18.24 3.75
N TYR A 356 -10.51 -17.52 4.35
CA TYR A 356 -10.86 -17.71 5.75
C TYR A 356 -11.45 -19.09 6.02
N GLU A 357 -12.32 -19.59 5.14
CA GLU A 357 -12.87 -20.96 5.22
C GLU A 357 -11.75 -22.00 5.15
N SER A 358 -10.81 -21.84 4.24
CA SER A 358 -9.64 -22.71 4.10
C SER A 358 -8.76 -22.71 5.36
N VAL A 359 -8.49 -21.51 5.92
CA VAL A 359 -7.76 -21.37 7.18
C VAL A 359 -8.47 -22.10 8.32
N LEU A 360 -9.80 -22.02 8.41
CA LEU A 360 -10.57 -22.70 9.45
C LEU A 360 -10.61 -24.22 9.28
N ALA A 361 -10.70 -24.70 8.04
CA ALA A 361 -10.74 -26.12 7.74
C ALA A 361 -9.40 -26.84 7.95
N ALA A 362 -8.28 -26.12 7.88
CA ALA A 362 -6.96 -26.69 8.10
C ALA A 362 -6.83 -27.22 9.52
N SER A 363 -6.34 -28.48 9.66
CA SER A 363 -6.06 -29.09 10.95
C SER A 363 -4.96 -28.32 11.69
N ARG A 364 -4.96 -28.37 13.03
CA ARG A 364 -3.82 -27.98 13.84
C ARG A 364 -2.88 -29.18 13.90
N GLU A 365 -1.75 -29.09 13.30
CA GLU A 365 -0.62 -29.96 13.62
C GLU A 365 0.04 -29.53 14.92
#